data_576f0926fe5f1b3dd950bffa83a3427c
#
_entry.id   576f0926fe5f1b3dd950bffa83a3427c
#
_cell.length_a   1.000
_cell.length_b   1.000
_cell.length_c   1.000
_cell.angle_alpha   90.00
_cell.angle_beta   90.00
_cell.angle_gamma   90.00
#
_symmetry.space_group_name_H-M   'P 1'
#
loop_
_entity.id
_entity.type
_entity.pdbx_description
1 polymer ?
#
loop_
_entity_poly.entity_id
_entity_poly.type
_entity_poly.pdbx_seq_one_letter_code
_entity_poly.pdbx_strand_id
1 'polypeptide(L)'
;MKSPRQFELLINVGAAIAGIGVIGYIAYAALHKDVDQPCSTRYPAATRFSLHNSEGKPLSAIALQARAGLRDLGVIDNASVVRSAGGPAEDVLEVKLRQLPAGADQDAAAHNGIEFRWSPPGMKPATAACLSYSVLLPDKFAFGSGGFLPGVFGGTAGLSRDSAAGLSVSPEWERDGRPLIASTSAGRIGRISGNKSAWPTGRWVRIEQEVVLNEPGKEYGQTSLWVDGVLTLDSRSVLLRKDAGETLSGVLVAAGYHGTPPEASSLRISPFEISWR
;
A
#
# COMPACT_ATOMS: atom_id res chain seq x y z
N MET A 1 63.03 9.73 13.02
CA MET A 1 62.53 9.93 11.65
C MET A 1 62.07 8.57 11.11
N LYS A 2 60.85 8.42 10.64
CA LYS A 2 60.35 7.17 10.01
C LYS A 2 61.07 7.00 8.68
N SER A 3 61.48 5.77 8.33
CA SER A 3 62.18 5.51 7.09
C SER A 3 61.27 5.80 5.87
N PRO A 4 61.84 6.23 4.72
CA PRO A 4 61.00 6.50 3.52
C PRO A 4 60.11 5.33 3.09
N ARG A 5 60.53 4.09 3.28
CA ARG A 5 59.71 2.88 3.04
C ARG A 5 58.49 2.76 3.91
N GLN A 6 58.56 3.20 5.17
CA GLN A 6 57.38 3.18 6.11
C GLN A 6 56.33 4.24 5.70
N PHE A 7 56.81 5.36 5.15
CA PHE A 7 55.92 6.42 4.68
C PHE A 7 55.18 6.00 3.39
N GLU A 8 55.87 5.40 2.44
CA GLU A 8 55.25 4.82 1.21
C GLU A 8 54.23 3.73 1.54
N LEU A 9 54.55 2.83 2.48
CA LEU A 9 53.61 1.77 2.93
C LEU A 9 52.33 2.38 3.52
N LEU A 10 52.43 3.41 4.36
CA LEU A 10 51.30 4.10 4.96
C LEU A 10 50.41 4.78 3.91
N ILE A 11 50.99 5.42 2.90
CA ILE A 11 50.26 6.03 1.78
C ILE A 11 49.51 4.97 0.99
N ASN A 12 50.17 3.86 0.64
CA ASN A 12 49.57 2.78 -0.16
C ASN A 12 48.43 2.07 0.59
N VAL A 13 48.59 1.82 1.90
CA VAL A 13 47.53 1.25 2.75
C VAL A 13 46.35 2.24 2.90
N GLY A 14 46.64 3.52 3.10
CA GLY A 14 45.61 4.56 3.19
C GLY A 14 44.82 4.70 1.88
N ALA A 15 45.51 4.67 0.73
CA ALA A 15 44.86 4.72 -0.59
C ALA A 15 44.00 3.47 -0.86
N ALA A 16 44.45 2.28 -0.46
CA ALA A 16 43.68 1.03 -0.59
C ALA A 16 42.42 1.06 0.25
N ILE A 17 42.49 1.51 1.50
CA ILE A 17 41.32 1.64 2.38
C ILE A 17 40.33 2.66 1.82
N ALA A 18 40.80 3.80 1.36
CA ALA A 18 39.96 4.84 0.73
C ALA A 18 39.28 4.30 -0.54
N GLY A 19 40.00 3.55 -1.37
CA GLY A 19 39.44 2.91 -2.57
C GLY A 19 38.34 1.91 -2.24
N ILE A 20 38.54 1.04 -1.26
CA ILE A 20 37.53 0.08 -0.79
C ILE A 20 36.30 0.81 -0.24
N GLY A 21 36.49 1.91 0.51
CA GLY A 21 35.41 2.74 1.04
C GLY A 21 34.56 3.37 -0.08
N VAL A 22 35.20 3.91 -1.11
CA VAL A 22 34.52 4.48 -2.28
C VAL A 22 33.75 3.41 -3.08
N ILE A 23 34.37 2.27 -3.34
CA ILE A 23 33.68 1.15 -4.04
C ILE A 23 32.50 0.65 -3.20
N GLY A 24 32.67 0.49 -1.90
CA GLY A 24 31.58 0.11 -0.97
C GLY A 24 30.43 1.11 -0.96
N TYR A 25 30.74 2.41 -0.96
CA TYR A 25 29.74 3.48 -1.03
C TYR A 25 29.00 3.48 -2.38
N ILE A 26 29.73 3.32 -3.50
CA ILE A 26 29.12 3.26 -4.84
C ILE A 26 28.20 2.02 -4.96
N ALA A 27 28.66 0.87 -4.50
CA ALA A 27 27.85 -0.35 -4.48
C ALA A 27 26.62 -0.19 -3.59
N TYR A 28 26.77 0.37 -2.39
CA TYR A 28 25.65 0.69 -1.51
C TYR A 28 24.66 1.66 -2.15
N ALA A 29 25.13 2.77 -2.72
CA ALA A 29 24.31 3.76 -3.39
C ALA A 29 23.59 3.17 -4.63
N ALA A 30 24.27 2.32 -5.42
CA ALA A 30 23.67 1.64 -6.56
C ALA A 30 22.56 0.65 -6.15
N LEU A 31 22.80 -0.11 -5.08
CA LEU A 31 21.83 -1.08 -4.55
C LEU A 31 20.60 -0.42 -3.90
N HIS A 32 20.72 0.82 -3.40
CA HIS A 32 19.63 1.52 -2.72
C HIS A 32 18.94 2.56 -3.60
N LYS A 33 19.55 2.96 -4.73
CA LYS A 33 19.02 3.99 -5.62
C LYS A 33 17.64 3.63 -6.20
N ASP A 34 17.41 2.36 -6.49
CA ASP A 34 16.15 1.89 -7.09
C ASP A 34 15.01 1.82 -6.06
N VAL A 35 15.33 1.74 -4.76
CA VAL A 35 14.34 1.66 -3.67
C VAL A 35 13.83 3.05 -3.29
N ASP A 36 14.66 4.07 -3.40
CA ASP A 36 14.27 5.45 -3.09
C ASP A 36 13.29 6.01 -4.12
N GLN A 37 13.30 5.47 -5.35
CA GLN A 37 12.38 5.90 -6.40
C GLN A 37 11.03 5.20 -6.28
N PRO A 38 9.91 5.93 -6.48
CA PRO A 38 8.57 5.36 -6.51
C PRO A 38 8.47 4.17 -7.47
N CYS A 39 7.74 3.13 -7.09
CA CYS A 39 7.68 1.90 -7.88
C CYS A 39 7.10 2.10 -9.28
N SER A 40 6.23 3.07 -9.47
CA SER A 40 5.65 3.38 -10.78
C SER A 40 6.70 3.69 -11.85
N THR A 41 7.90 4.12 -11.47
CA THR A 41 9.00 4.41 -12.41
C THR A 41 9.68 3.15 -12.96
N ARG A 42 9.49 2.01 -12.30
CA ARG A 42 10.17 0.73 -12.60
C ARG A 42 9.26 -0.33 -13.18
N TYR A 43 7.97 -0.11 -13.17
CA TYR A 43 6.97 -1.07 -13.66
C TYR A 43 6.44 -0.67 -15.03
N PRO A 44 5.93 -1.64 -15.82
CA PRO A 44 5.31 -1.36 -17.12
C PRO A 44 4.03 -0.54 -16.95
N ALA A 45 3.36 -0.27 -18.08
CA ALA A 45 2.11 0.47 -18.08
C ALA A 45 1.09 -0.12 -17.09
N ALA A 46 0.48 0.74 -16.29
CA ALA A 46 -0.47 0.35 -15.27
C ALA A 46 -1.87 0.10 -15.85
N THR A 47 -2.58 -0.82 -15.25
CA THR A 47 -4.03 -0.98 -15.48
C THR A 47 -4.78 -0.18 -14.43
N ARG A 48 -5.70 0.67 -14.90
CA ARG A 48 -6.48 1.59 -14.05
C ARG A 48 -7.87 1.04 -13.77
N PHE A 49 -8.31 1.14 -12.51
CA PHE A 49 -9.69 0.94 -12.13
C PHE A 49 -10.52 2.14 -12.58
N SER A 50 -11.47 1.93 -13.50
CA SER A 50 -12.33 3.01 -13.98
C SER A 50 -13.50 3.24 -13.05
N LEU A 51 -13.73 4.50 -12.68
CA LEU A 51 -14.94 4.95 -11.96
C LEU A 51 -16.08 5.34 -12.91
N HIS A 52 -15.93 5.07 -14.23
CA HIS A 52 -16.91 5.38 -15.26
C HIS A 52 -17.43 4.12 -15.92
N ASN A 53 -18.66 4.19 -16.41
CA ASN A 53 -19.24 3.18 -17.29
C ASN A 53 -18.72 3.35 -18.73
N SER A 54 -19.19 2.52 -19.66
CA SER A 54 -18.82 2.57 -21.08
C SER A 54 -19.26 3.87 -21.79
N GLU A 55 -20.21 4.61 -21.23
CA GLU A 55 -20.69 5.88 -21.74
C GLU A 55 -19.93 7.09 -21.15
N GLY A 56 -18.91 6.84 -20.33
CA GLY A 56 -18.14 7.90 -19.65
C GLY A 56 -18.86 8.55 -18.47
N LYS A 57 -19.99 7.99 -18.01
CA LYS A 57 -20.72 8.50 -16.83
C LYS A 57 -20.17 7.88 -15.53
N PRO A 58 -20.14 8.62 -14.43
CA PRO A 58 -19.76 8.08 -13.12
C PRO A 58 -20.59 6.84 -12.75
N LEU A 59 -19.95 5.86 -12.14
CA LEU A 59 -20.62 4.65 -11.67
C LEU A 59 -21.59 4.99 -10.53
N SER A 60 -22.82 4.47 -10.63
CA SER A 60 -23.69 4.40 -9.45
C SER A 60 -23.15 3.41 -8.41
N ALA A 61 -23.64 3.46 -7.16
CA ALA A 61 -23.26 2.51 -6.11
C ALA A 61 -23.50 1.05 -6.55
N ILE A 62 -24.63 0.76 -7.21
CA ILE A 62 -24.94 -0.56 -7.76
C ILE A 62 -23.95 -0.98 -8.84
N ALA A 63 -23.61 -0.06 -9.75
CA ALA A 63 -22.64 -0.36 -10.81
C ALA A 63 -21.22 -0.54 -10.25
N LEU A 64 -20.86 0.20 -9.20
CA LEU A 64 -19.61 0.02 -8.48
C LEU A 64 -19.58 -1.35 -7.77
N GLN A 65 -20.65 -1.74 -7.10
CA GLN A 65 -20.78 -3.06 -6.48
C GLN A 65 -20.66 -4.19 -7.52
N ALA A 66 -21.34 -4.06 -8.65
CA ALA A 66 -21.24 -5.04 -9.74
C ALA A 66 -19.80 -5.16 -10.26
N ARG A 67 -19.06 -4.04 -10.36
CA ARG A 67 -17.65 -4.03 -10.74
C ARG A 67 -16.73 -4.61 -9.66
N ALA A 68 -17.10 -4.47 -8.40
CA ALA A 68 -16.45 -5.13 -7.26
C ALA A 68 -16.71 -6.65 -7.21
N GLY A 69 -17.51 -7.20 -8.13
CA GLY A 69 -17.79 -8.64 -8.24
C GLY A 69 -18.87 -9.13 -7.30
N LEU A 70 -19.73 -8.26 -6.78
CA LEU A 70 -20.81 -8.56 -5.82
C LEU A 70 -20.33 -9.26 -4.54
N ARG A 71 -19.06 -9.15 -4.25
CA ARG A 71 -18.38 -9.67 -3.05
C ARG A 71 -17.69 -8.52 -2.33
N ASP A 72 -18.51 -7.67 -1.75
CA ASP A 72 -18.05 -6.45 -1.09
C ASP A 72 -18.67 -6.30 0.29
N LEU A 73 -18.05 -5.44 1.08
CA LEU A 73 -18.58 -4.95 2.34
C LEU A 73 -18.74 -3.43 2.24
N GLY A 74 -19.94 -2.94 2.51
CA GLY A 74 -20.24 -1.52 2.64
C GLY A 74 -20.25 -0.69 1.35
N VAL A 75 -20.05 -1.25 0.17
CA VAL A 75 -19.97 -0.47 -1.08
C VAL A 75 -21.29 0.25 -1.36
N ILE A 76 -22.43 -0.39 -1.23
CA ILE A 76 -23.75 0.24 -1.47
C ILE A 76 -24.01 1.39 -0.51
N ASP A 77 -23.65 1.21 0.74
CA ASP A 77 -24.01 2.17 1.82
C ASP A 77 -22.99 3.30 1.98
N ASN A 78 -21.72 3.00 1.73
CA ASN A 78 -20.62 3.89 2.11
C ASN A 78 -19.81 4.41 0.92
N ALA A 79 -19.97 3.86 -0.30
CA ALA A 79 -19.24 4.34 -1.46
C ALA A 79 -20.10 5.18 -2.39
N SER A 80 -19.51 6.24 -2.92
CA SER A 80 -20.06 7.03 -4.02
C SER A 80 -18.96 7.57 -4.92
N VAL A 81 -19.25 7.69 -6.22
CA VAL A 81 -18.36 8.39 -7.16
C VAL A 81 -18.79 9.85 -7.20
N VAL A 82 -17.86 10.72 -6.85
CA VAL A 82 -18.11 12.17 -6.74
C VAL A 82 -17.11 12.96 -7.59
N ARG A 83 -17.54 14.10 -8.10
CA ARG A 83 -16.65 15.01 -8.81
C ARG A 83 -15.70 15.71 -7.84
N SER A 84 -14.42 15.81 -8.20
CA SER A 84 -13.38 16.42 -7.38
C SER A 84 -12.72 17.58 -8.09
N ALA A 85 -13.15 18.80 -7.79
CA ALA A 85 -12.49 19.99 -8.30
C ALA A 85 -11.07 20.12 -7.71
N GLY A 86 -10.06 20.24 -8.58
CA GLY A 86 -8.66 20.36 -8.18
C GLY A 86 -8.02 19.08 -7.63
N GLY A 87 -8.67 17.93 -7.78
CA GLY A 87 -8.13 16.62 -7.41
C GLY A 87 -7.24 16.01 -8.49
N PRO A 88 -6.64 14.84 -8.20
CA PRO A 88 -5.78 14.11 -9.14
C PRO A 88 -6.57 13.46 -10.29
N ALA A 89 -7.90 13.44 -10.20
CA ALA A 89 -8.83 12.97 -11.21
C ALA A 89 -10.14 13.78 -11.11
N GLU A 90 -10.88 13.86 -12.23
CA GLU A 90 -12.18 14.55 -12.27
C GLU A 90 -13.20 13.89 -11.34
N ASP A 91 -13.27 12.56 -11.37
CA ASP A 91 -14.12 11.78 -10.50
C ASP A 91 -13.27 10.88 -9.58
N VAL A 92 -13.67 10.81 -8.32
CA VAL A 92 -13.01 10.09 -7.25
C VAL A 92 -14.02 9.26 -6.46
N LEU A 93 -13.54 8.22 -5.81
CA LEU A 93 -14.32 7.40 -4.88
C LEU A 93 -14.36 8.11 -3.54
N GLU A 94 -15.53 8.51 -3.09
CA GLU A 94 -15.77 8.97 -1.73
C GLU A 94 -16.23 7.78 -0.87
N VAL A 95 -15.57 7.60 0.26
CA VAL A 95 -15.87 6.55 1.24
C VAL A 95 -16.33 7.21 2.53
N LYS A 96 -17.57 6.95 2.91
CA LYS A 96 -18.15 7.37 4.19
C LYS A 96 -17.66 6.45 5.30
N LEU A 97 -17.16 7.03 6.37
CA LEU A 97 -16.72 6.36 7.58
C LEU A 97 -17.78 6.56 8.65
N ARG A 98 -18.62 5.54 8.84
CA ARG A 98 -19.81 5.67 9.70
C ARG A 98 -19.52 5.22 11.12
N GLN A 99 -19.99 5.99 12.09
CA GLN A 99 -20.16 5.48 13.45
C GLN A 99 -21.24 4.39 13.45
N LEU A 100 -20.97 3.30 14.13
CA LEU A 100 -21.94 2.23 14.31
C LEU A 100 -22.77 2.51 15.55
N PRO A 101 -24.04 2.11 15.57
CA PRO A 101 -24.88 2.18 16.77
C PRO A 101 -24.18 1.45 17.94
N ALA A 102 -24.37 1.98 19.15
CA ALA A 102 -23.89 1.31 20.36
C ALA A 102 -24.52 -0.10 20.44
N GLY A 103 -23.68 -1.11 20.63
CA GLY A 103 -24.11 -2.52 20.64
C GLY A 103 -24.22 -3.19 19.27
N ALA A 104 -23.79 -2.51 18.20
CA ALA A 104 -23.65 -3.17 16.91
C ALA A 104 -22.69 -4.36 17.01
N ASP A 105 -23.05 -5.44 16.33
CA ASP A 105 -22.26 -6.68 16.28
C ASP A 105 -20.85 -6.42 15.75
N GLN A 106 -19.87 -7.22 16.16
CA GLN A 106 -18.47 -7.08 15.68
C GLN A 106 -18.39 -7.20 14.17
N ASP A 107 -19.27 -7.97 13.54
CA ASP A 107 -19.38 -8.01 12.08
C ASP A 107 -19.84 -6.67 11.48
N ALA A 108 -20.67 -5.90 12.20
CA ALA A 108 -21.04 -4.55 11.77
C ALA A 108 -19.88 -3.55 11.89
N ALA A 109 -18.93 -3.77 12.80
CA ALA A 109 -17.72 -2.95 12.91
C ALA A 109 -16.84 -3.06 11.64
N ALA A 110 -16.89 -4.18 10.94
CA ALA A 110 -16.26 -4.35 9.63
C ALA A 110 -16.89 -3.45 8.54
N HIS A 111 -18.06 -2.88 8.77
CA HIS A 111 -18.83 -2.09 7.81
C HIS A 111 -18.72 -0.57 8.00
N ASN A 112 -17.76 -0.08 8.77
CA ASN A 112 -17.60 1.38 8.96
C ASN A 112 -17.00 2.11 7.75
N GLY A 113 -16.65 1.40 6.69
CA GLY A 113 -16.10 1.90 5.44
C GLY A 113 -16.47 0.97 4.29
N ILE A 114 -15.49 0.61 3.46
CA ILE A 114 -15.68 -0.32 2.33
C ILE A 114 -14.59 -1.38 2.29
N GLU A 115 -14.94 -2.54 1.73
CA GLU A 115 -13.96 -3.54 1.32
C GLU A 115 -14.46 -4.30 0.07
N PHE A 116 -13.62 -4.41 -0.95
CA PHE A 116 -13.83 -5.30 -2.08
C PHE A 116 -12.50 -5.64 -2.76
N ARG A 117 -12.51 -6.66 -3.60
CA ARG A 117 -11.34 -7.08 -4.38
C ARG A 117 -11.56 -6.81 -5.84
N TRP A 118 -10.53 -6.27 -6.47
CA TRP A 118 -10.50 -6.06 -7.90
C TRP A 118 -9.28 -6.73 -8.52
N SER A 119 -9.54 -7.68 -9.41
CA SER A 119 -8.50 -8.28 -10.26
C SER A 119 -8.53 -7.59 -11.62
N PRO A 120 -7.41 -6.95 -12.05
CA PRO A 120 -7.34 -6.31 -13.35
C PRO A 120 -7.61 -7.31 -14.47
N PRO A 121 -8.35 -6.94 -15.52
CA PRO A 121 -8.51 -7.79 -16.68
C PRO A 121 -7.16 -8.21 -17.27
N GLY A 122 -6.97 -9.50 -17.50
CA GLY A 122 -5.74 -10.04 -18.07
C GLY A 122 -4.55 -10.14 -17.10
N MET A 123 -4.75 -9.88 -15.81
CA MET A 123 -3.70 -10.08 -14.82
C MET A 123 -3.34 -11.58 -14.76
N LYS A 124 -2.07 -11.87 -15.04
CA LYS A 124 -1.50 -13.22 -14.87
C LYS A 124 -0.98 -13.36 -13.44
N PRO A 125 -0.75 -14.60 -12.97
CA PRO A 125 -0.07 -14.84 -11.70
C PRO A 125 1.22 -14.02 -11.62
N ALA A 126 1.31 -13.15 -10.62
CA ALA A 126 2.42 -12.21 -10.49
C ALA A 126 3.16 -12.42 -9.17
N THR A 127 4.46 -12.15 -9.17
CA THR A 127 5.29 -12.21 -7.97
C THR A 127 5.67 -10.83 -7.46
N ALA A 128 5.40 -9.80 -8.24
CA ALA A 128 5.60 -8.42 -7.81
C ALA A 128 4.52 -7.51 -8.39
N ALA A 129 4.10 -6.50 -7.61
CA ALA A 129 3.14 -5.49 -8.04
C ALA A 129 3.47 -4.13 -7.46
N CYS A 130 3.13 -3.09 -8.22
CA CYS A 130 3.16 -1.69 -7.82
C CYS A 130 1.74 -1.13 -7.92
N LEU A 131 1.16 -0.75 -6.79
CA LEU A 131 -0.15 -0.09 -6.67
C LEU A 131 0.06 1.40 -6.44
N SER A 132 -0.66 2.24 -7.16
CA SER A 132 -0.63 3.68 -6.95
C SER A 132 -2.03 4.30 -6.97
N TYR A 133 -2.24 5.28 -6.09
CA TYR A 133 -3.46 6.09 -6.01
C TYR A 133 -3.18 7.36 -5.20
N SER A 134 -4.14 8.27 -5.14
CA SER A 134 -4.10 9.39 -4.20
C SER A 134 -5.24 9.29 -3.21
N VAL A 135 -5.00 9.73 -1.98
CA VAL A 135 -6.02 9.80 -0.93
C VAL A 135 -6.12 11.23 -0.40
N LEU A 136 -7.34 11.64 -0.07
CA LEU A 136 -7.62 12.86 0.67
C LEU A 136 -8.27 12.48 1.99
N LEU A 137 -7.53 12.59 3.07
CA LEU A 137 -8.07 12.61 4.43
C LEU A 137 -8.53 14.05 4.71
N PRO A 138 -9.75 14.29 5.26
CA PRO A 138 -10.22 15.64 5.55
C PRO A 138 -9.29 16.39 6.50
N ASP A 139 -9.40 17.71 6.52
CA ASP A 139 -8.69 18.50 7.53
C ASP A 139 -9.10 18.04 8.93
N LYS A 140 -8.12 17.99 9.86
CA LYS A 140 -8.32 17.50 11.24
C LYS A 140 -8.89 16.08 11.34
N PHE A 141 -8.59 15.21 10.37
CA PHE A 141 -9.01 13.83 10.39
C PHE A 141 -8.63 13.14 11.71
N ALA A 142 -9.64 12.60 12.41
CA ALA A 142 -9.44 11.90 13.68
C ALA A 142 -8.99 10.45 13.40
N PHE A 143 -7.74 10.12 13.65
CA PHE A 143 -7.17 8.81 13.35
C PHE A 143 -7.74 7.64 14.20
N GLY A 144 -8.40 7.94 15.32
CA GLY A 144 -9.14 6.96 16.13
C GLY A 144 -8.28 5.82 16.66
N SER A 145 -8.76 4.60 16.50
CA SER A 145 -8.03 3.37 16.87
C SER A 145 -7.04 2.88 15.80
N GLY A 146 -6.88 3.67 14.74
CA GLY A 146 -6.17 3.26 13.52
C GLY A 146 -7.14 2.83 12.43
N GLY A 147 -6.61 2.60 11.24
CA GLY A 147 -7.42 2.18 10.10
C GLY A 147 -6.57 1.84 8.88
N PHE A 148 -7.23 1.62 7.77
CA PHE A 148 -6.62 1.01 6.61
C PHE A 148 -7.01 1.70 5.29
N LEU A 149 -6.11 1.58 4.32
CA LEU A 149 -6.21 2.10 2.96
C LEU A 149 -6.05 0.97 1.94
N PRO A 150 -6.42 1.20 0.67
CA PRO A 150 -6.26 0.19 -0.37
C PRO A 150 -4.85 -0.38 -0.46
N GLY A 151 -4.77 -1.70 -0.65
CA GLY A 151 -3.52 -2.45 -0.75
C GLY A 151 -3.57 -3.51 -1.83
N VAL A 152 -2.61 -4.43 -1.79
CA VAL A 152 -2.49 -5.54 -2.76
C VAL A 152 -2.96 -6.82 -2.08
N PHE A 153 -3.65 -7.69 -2.84
CA PHE A 153 -4.03 -9.02 -2.38
C PHE A 153 -3.53 -10.12 -3.30
N GLY A 154 -3.50 -11.35 -2.76
CA GLY A 154 -3.13 -12.56 -3.51
C GLY A 154 -3.71 -13.82 -2.89
N GLY A 155 -3.48 -14.94 -3.55
CA GLY A 155 -3.97 -16.24 -3.12
C GLY A 155 -5.49 -16.38 -3.18
N THR A 156 -6.01 -17.36 -2.46
CA THR A 156 -7.45 -17.70 -2.38
C THR A 156 -8.13 -17.03 -1.17
N ALA A 157 -7.66 -15.86 -0.76
CA ALA A 157 -8.17 -15.17 0.42
C ALA A 157 -9.70 -15.08 0.43
N GLY A 158 -10.30 -15.30 1.60
CA GLY A 158 -11.72 -15.10 1.85
C GLY A 158 -12.18 -13.66 1.59
N LEU A 159 -13.41 -13.31 1.92
CA LEU A 159 -13.94 -11.95 1.69
C LEU A 159 -13.31 -10.90 2.60
N SER A 160 -12.93 -11.27 3.83
CA SER A 160 -12.32 -10.34 4.79
C SER A 160 -10.83 -10.22 4.59
N ARG A 161 -10.30 -9.00 4.78
CA ARG A 161 -8.86 -8.72 4.79
C ARG A 161 -8.12 -9.46 5.93
N ASP A 162 -8.82 -9.79 6.99
CA ASP A 162 -8.31 -10.57 8.13
C ASP A 162 -8.40 -12.08 7.93
N SER A 163 -8.86 -12.51 6.74
CA SER A 163 -8.94 -13.94 6.42
C SER A 163 -7.56 -14.58 6.43
N ALA A 164 -7.40 -15.59 7.27
CA ALA A 164 -6.16 -16.39 7.35
C ALA A 164 -5.81 -17.13 6.05
N ALA A 165 -6.76 -17.24 5.11
CA ALA A 165 -6.58 -17.86 3.82
C ALA A 165 -6.23 -16.83 2.76
N GLY A 166 -4.96 -16.65 2.49
CA GLY A 166 -4.48 -15.79 1.42
C GLY A 166 -3.48 -14.73 1.87
N LEU A 167 -3.18 -13.82 0.98
CA LEU A 167 -2.23 -12.75 1.16
C LEU A 167 -2.93 -11.40 1.02
N SER A 168 -2.69 -10.50 1.95
CA SER A 168 -2.97 -9.07 1.77
C SER A 168 -1.83 -8.23 2.33
N VAL A 169 -1.53 -7.12 1.67
CA VAL A 169 -0.54 -6.13 2.13
C VAL A 169 -1.15 -4.75 1.90
N SER A 170 -1.39 -4.01 2.97
CA SER A 170 -2.10 -2.72 2.90
C SER A 170 -1.39 -1.64 3.72
N PRO A 171 -1.33 -0.40 3.20
CA PRO A 171 -1.03 0.76 4.02
C PRO A 171 -2.12 0.96 5.07
N GLU A 172 -1.72 1.35 6.25
CA GLU A 172 -2.60 1.63 7.38
C GLU A 172 -2.13 2.91 8.10
N TRP A 173 -2.96 3.41 8.99
CA TRP A 173 -2.58 4.42 9.97
C TRP A 173 -2.75 3.89 11.38
N GLU A 174 -1.84 4.28 12.26
CA GLU A 174 -1.92 4.03 13.69
C GLU A 174 -2.81 5.08 14.38
N ARG A 175 -3.06 4.90 15.67
CA ARG A 175 -3.89 5.82 16.49
C ARG A 175 -3.40 7.26 16.45
N ASP A 176 -2.11 7.49 16.36
CA ASP A 176 -1.47 8.79 16.26
C ASP A 176 -1.29 9.26 14.80
N GLY A 177 -1.88 8.53 13.86
CA GLY A 177 -1.81 8.83 12.44
C GLY A 177 -0.54 8.40 11.75
N ARG A 178 0.42 7.75 12.41
CA ARG A 178 1.63 7.27 11.75
C ARG A 178 1.33 6.19 10.72
N PRO A 179 2.00 6.23 9.56
CA PRO A 179 1.86 5.19 8.56
C PRO A 179 2.47 3.88 9.03
N LEU A 180 1.80 2.79 8.72
CA LEU A 180 2.32 1.44 8.83
C LEU A 180 1.91 0.62 7.59
N ILE A 181 2.58 -0.49 7.36
CA ILE A 181 2.15 -1.53 6.42
C ILE A 181 1.71 -2.74 7.24
N ALA A 182 0.47 -3.16 7.06
CA ALA A 182 -0.02 -4.42 7.58
C ALA A 182 0.01 -5.49 6.49
N SER A 183 0.41 -6.69 6.86
CA SER A 183 0.36 -7.86 5.98
C SER A 183 -0.34 -9.02 6.68
N THR A 184 -1.25 -9.68 5.97
CA THR A 184 -1.80 -10.98 6.37
C THR A 184 -1.31 -12.01 5.37
N SER A 185 -0.63 -13.03 5.83
CA SER A 185 -0.03 -14.05 4.97
C SER A 185 0.14 -15.34 5.75
N ALA A 186 -0.27 -16.46 5.14
CA ALA A 186 -0.05 -17.78 5.70
C ALA A 186 -0.54 -17.93 7.17
N GLY A 187 -1.66 -17.26 7.51
CA GLY A 187 -2.24 -17.24 8.86
C GLY A 187 -1.47 -16.36 9.86
N ARG A 188 -0.55 -15.52 9.39
CA ARG A 188 0.21 -14.57 10.23
C ARG A 188 -0.17 -13.14 9.88
N ILE A 189 -0.20 -12.29 10.88
CA ILE A 189 -0.35 -10.84 10.72
C ILE A 189 1.01 -10.21 11.01
N GLY A 190 1.57 -9.52 10.02
CA GLY A 190 2.78 -8.71 10.14
C GLY A 190 2.42 -7.24 10.18
N ARG A 191 3.17 -6.44 10.94
CA ARG A 191 3.05 -4.99 10.97
C ARG A 191 4.43 -4.35 10.91
N ILE A 192 4.61 -3.41 10.00
CA ILE A 192 5.85 -2.67 9.80
C ILE A 192 5.52 -1.21 10.03
N SER A 193 5.87 -0.71 11.21
CA SER A 193 5.63 0.70 11.58
C SER A 193 6.84 1.57 11.26
N GLY A 194 6.59 2.79 10.86
CA GLY A 194 7.61 3.80 10.60
C GLY A 194 7.77 4.80 11.75
N ASN A 195 8.91 5.45 11.79
CA ASN A 195 9.19 6.56 12.74
C ASN A 195 8.81 7.92 12.17
N LYS A 196 8.00 7.97 11.11
CA LYS A 196 7.69 9.21 10.39
C LYS A 196 6.43 9.87 10.92
N SER A 197 6.26 11.14 10.52
CA SER A 197 5.10 11.96 10.87
C SER A 197 3.79 11.29 10.46
N ALA A 198 2.70 11.70 11.09
CA ALA A 198 1.35 11.24 10.73
C ALA A 198 1.02 11.48 9.25
N TRP A 199 0.07 10.74 8.72
CA TRP A 199 -0.49 10.96 7.39
C TRP A 199 -0.93 12.42 7.22
N PRO A 200 -0.57 13.07 6.09
CA PRO A 200 -1.06 14.41 5.82
C PRO A 200 -2.59 14.44 5.68
N THR A 201 -3.21 15.48 6.21
CA THR A 201 -4.66 15.74 6.15
C THR A 201 -4.95 17.03 5.41
N GLY A 202 -6.19 17.26 4.97
CA GLY A 202 -6.63 18.48 4.29
C GLY A 202 -6.13 18.65 2.86
N ARG A 203 -5.38 17.70 2.33
CA ARG A 203 -4.86 17.74 0.96
C ARG A 203 -4.76 16.35 0.32
N TRP A 204 -4.70 16.31 -0.99
CA TRP A 204 -4.40 15.08 -1.71
C TRP A 204 -2.97 14.63 -1.45
N VAL A 205 -2.81 13.33 -1.23
CA VAL A 205 -1.53 12.66 -0.96
C VAL A 205 -1.40 11.49 -1.92
N ARG A 206 -0.33 11.45 -2.69
CA ARG A 206 -0.04 10.30 -3.57
C ARG A 206 0.57 9.16 -2.76
N ILE A 207 0.03 7.99 -2.95
CA ILE A 207 0.48 6.74 -2.34
C ILE A 207 0.95 5.82 -3.44
N GLU A 208 2.13 5.21 -3.23
CA GLU A 208 2.60 4.10 -4.04
C GLU A 208 3.07 2.99 -3.12
N GLN A 209 2.68 1.77 -3.44
CA GLN A 209 3.04 0.58 -2.68
C GLN A 209 3.64 -0.46 -3.62
N GLU A 210 4.83 -0.96 -3.29
CA GLU A 210 5.40 -2.14 -3.95
C GLU A 210 5.30 -3.34 -3.03
N VAL A 211 4.95 -4.48 -3.61
CA VAL A 211 4.95 -5.78 -2.95
C VAL A 211 5.71 -6.75 -3.83
N VAL A 212 6.77 -7.38 -3.30
CA VAL A 212 7.55 -8.42 -3.98
C VAL A 212 7.51 -9.68 -3.12
N LEU A 213 6.95 -10.75 -3.67
CA LEU A 213 6.83 -12.02 -2.96
C LEU A 213 8.21 -12.66 -2.79
N ASN A 214 8.41 -13.27 -1.64
CA ASN A 214 9.58 -14.12 -1.38
C ASN A 214 9.53 -15.41 -2.22
N GLU A 215 10.67 -16.07 -2.41
CA GLU A 215 10.65 -17.49 -2.78
C GLU A 215 10.01 -18.32 -1.65
N PRO A 216 9.29 -19.39 -1.99
CA PRO A 216 8.64 -20.24 -0.99
C PRO A 216 9.59 -20.67 0.13
N GLY A 217 9.16 -20.47 1.37
CA GLY A 217 9.94 -20.83 2.55
C GLY A 217 11.13 -19.93 2.89
N LYS A 218 11.32 -18.80 2.17
CA LYS A 218 12.34 -17.80 2.46
C LYS A 218 11.70 -16.53 3.02
N GLU A 219 12.40 -15.83 3.92
CA GLU A 219 11.88 -14.60 4.56
C GLU A 219 12.53 -13.34 3.97
N TYR A 220 12.57 -13.21 2.64
CA TYR A 220 13.09 -12.02 1.97
C TYR A 220 12.08 -11.37 0.99
N GLY A 221 10.81 -11.57 1.23
CA GLY A 221 9.78 -10.76 0.58
C GLY A 221 9.96 -9.29 0.92
N GLN A 222 9.51 -8.41 0.03
CA GLN A 222 9.69 -6.98 0.19
C GLN A 222 8.36 -6.26 0.13
N THR A 223 8.24 -5.21 0.91
CA THR A 223 7.16 -4.25 0.79
C THR A 223 7.68 -2.86 1.08
N SER A 224 7.33 -1.92 0.21
CA SER A 224 7.76 -0.53 0.31
C SER A 224 6.55 0.39 0.10
N LEU A 225 6.56 1.53 0.78
CA LEU A 225 5.51 2.55 0.74
C LEU A 225 6.13 3.92 0.51
N TRP A 226 5.69 4.60 -0.54
CA TRP A 226 6.01 5.99 -0.82
C TRP A 226 4.78 6.86 -0.57
N VAL A 227 5.02 8.00 0.06
CA VAL A 227 4.04 9.05 0.31
C VAL A 227 4.55 10.33 -0.36
N ASP A 228 3.82 10.85 -1.35
CA ASP A 228 4.23 11.97 -2.20
C ASP A 228 5.63 11.78 -2.80
N GLY A 229 5.93 10.58 -3.26
CA GLY A 229 7.21 10.22 -3.87
C GLY A 229 8.37 9.99 -2.89
N VAL A 230 8.15 10.18 -1.58
CA VAL A 230 9.14 9.95 -0.54
C VAL A 230 8.99 8.55 0.05
N LEU A 231 10.06 7.75 0.01
CA LEU A 231 10.09 6.43 0.65
C LEU A 231 9.84 6.59 2.16
N THR A 232 8.70 6.08 2.61
CA THR A 232 8.21 6.22 3.98
C THR A 232 8.46 4.97 4.81
N LEU A 233 8.21 3.81 4.21
CA LEU A 233 8.45 2.51 4.81
C LEU A 233 9.10 1.58 3.78
N ASP A 234 10.07 0.79 4.22
CA ASP A 234 10.71 -0.27 3.44
C ASP A 234 11.03 -1.45 4.35
N SER A 235 10.67 -2.64 3.91
CA SER A 235 11.04 -3.88 4.57
C SER A 235 11.36 -4.94 3.52
N ARG A 236 12.50 -5.61 3.72
CA ARG A 236 13.03 -6.63 2.81
C ARG A 236 13.18 -7.99 3.48
N SER A 237 12.44 -8.20 4.58
CA SER A 237 12.51 -9.43 5.38
C SER A 237 11.11 -9.83 5.81
N VAL A 238 10.18 -9.95 4.84
CA VAL A 238 8.78 -10.30 5.08
C VAL A 238 8.49 -11.67 4.48
N LEU A 239 7.87 -12.55 5.26
CA LEU A 239 7.31 -13.79 4.75
C LEU A 239 5.91 -13.51 4.19
N LEU A 240 5.79 -13.38 2.87
CA LEU A 240 4.54 -13.06 2.18
C LEU A 240 3.86 -14.29 1.57
N ARG A 241 4.60 -15.39 1.36
CA ARG A 241 4.03 -16.66 0.90
C ARG A 241 4.83 -17.86 1.41
N LYS A 242 4.16 -18.99 1.54
CA LYS A 242 4.78 -20.30 1.84
C LYS A 242 4.92 -21.16 0.60
N ASP A 243 3.97 -21.08 -0.32
CA ASP A 243 3.87 -21.92 -1.50
C ASP A 243 4.06 -21.12 -2.79
N ALA A 244 4.60 -21.77 -3.83
CA ALA A 244 4.82 -21.15 -5.13
C ALA A 244 3.51 -20.80 -5.86
N GLY A 245 2.40 -21.49 -5.55
CA GLY A 245 1.09 -21.21 -6.09
C GLY A 245 0.42 -19.95 -5.53
N GLU A 246 0.92 -19.42 -4.41
CA GLU A 246 0.45 -18.15 -3.85
C GLU A 246 1.06 -16.99 -4.65
N THR A 247 0.23 -16.30 -5.43
CA THR A 247 0.61 -15.19 -6.30
C THR A 247 -0.24 -13.97 -6.03
N LEU A 248 0.20 -12.80 -6.47
CA LEU A 248 -0.58 -11.57 -6.41
C LEU A 248 -1.71 -11.63 -7.43
N SER A 249 -2.89 -11.15 -7.04
CA SER A 249 -4.14 -11.28 -7.81
C SER A 249 -4.84 -9.95 -8.09
N GLY A 250 -4.43 -8.86 -7.44
CA GLY A 250 -5.03 -7.55 -7.67
C GLY A 250 -4.98 -6.61 -6.49
N VAL A 251 -5.95 -5.70 -6.47
CA VAL A 251 -6.10 -4.63 -5.47
C VAL A 251 -7.17 -5.00 -4.46
N LEU A 252 -6.83 -5.01 -3.18
CA LEU A 252 -7.76 -4.98 -2.07
C LEU A 252 -8.18 -3.54 -1.84
N VAL A 253 -9.36 -3.17 -2.30
CA VAL A 253 -9.91 -1.83 -2.10
C VAL A 253 -10.61 -1.81 -0.75
N ALA A 254 -9.85 -1.53 0.28
CA ALA A 254 -10.34 -1.44 1.65
C ALA A 254 -10.03 -0.06 2.21
N ALA A 255 -11.00 0.59 2.82
CA ALA A 255 -10.82 1.87 3.50
C ALA A 255 -11.79 2.00 4.67
N GLY A 256 -11.26 2.19 5.86
CA GLY A 256 -12.06 2.22 7.09
C GLY A 256 -11.21 2.25 8.35
N TYR A 257 -11.85 2.22 9.50
CA TYR A 257 -11.20 2.16 10.81
C TYR A 257 -11.11 0.73 11.34
N HIS A 258 -10.09 0.49 12.15
CA HIS A 258 -10.09 -0.64 13.06
C HIS A 258 -11.09 -0.38 14.20
N GLY A 259 -12.25 -1.03 14.18
CA GLY A 259 -13.31 -0.82 15.15
C GLY A 259 -14.15 0.44 14.87
N THR A 260 -14.71 1.04 15.91
CA THR A 260 -15.64 2.16 15.76
C THR A 260 -14.90 3.46 15.43
N PRO A 261 -15.30 4.18 14.37
CA PRO A 261 -14.80 5.51 14.09
C PRO A 261 -15.05 6.48 15.25
N PRO A 262 -14.11 7.39 15.57
CA PRO A 262 -14.29 8.38 16.63
C PRO A 262 -15.43 9.37 16.31
N GLU A 263 -15.63 9.64 15.04
CA GLU A 263 -16.70 10.49 14.51
C GLU A 263 -17.07 10.06 13.10
N ALA A 264 -18.27 10.45 12.64
CA ALA A 264 -18.66 10.27 11.25
C ALA A 264 -17.78 11.16 10.35
N SER A 265 -17.20 10.60 9.33
CA SER A 265 -16.27 11.29 8.43
C SER A 265 -16.37 10.71 7.02
N SER A 266 -15.56 11.20 6.10
CA SER A 266 -15.33 10.57 4.80
C SER A 266 -13.89 10.78 4.36
N LEU A 267 -13.41 9.90 3.51
CA LEU A 267 -12.16 10.09 2.79
C LEU A 267 -12.43 9.96 1.29
N ARG A 268 -11.50 10.45 0.48
CA ARG A 268 -11.62 10.32 -0.98
C ARG A 268 -10.39 9.63 -1.54
N ILE A 269 -10.62 8.75 -2.52
CA ILE A 269 -9.57 7.98 -3.20
C ILE A 269 -9.68 8.24 -4.69
N SER A 270 -8.57 8.59 -5.35
CA SER A 270 -8.52 8.66 -6.80
C SER A 270 -8.72 7.27 -7.42
N PRO A 271 -9.04 7.16 -8.71
CA PRO A 271 -8.86 5.91 -9.42
C PRO A 271 -7.47 5.34 -9.15
N PHE A 272 -7.42 4.07 -8.78
CA PHE A 272 -6.17 3.37 -8.49
C PHE A 272 -5.64 2.66 -9.74
N GLU A 273 -4.33 2.53 -9.79
CA GLU A 273 -3.58 1.94 -10.89
C GLU A 273 -2.66 0.85 -10.34
N ILE A 274 -2.60 -0.28 -11.00
CA ILE A 274 -1.72 -1.38 -10.63
C ILE A 274 -0.92 -1.88 -11.83
N SER A 275 0.38 -2.06 -11.64
CA SER A 275 1.28 -2.76 -12.55
C SER A 275 1.82 -4.01 -11.86
N TRP A 276 2.20 -5.04 -12.64
CA TRP A 276 2.68 -6.30 -12.09
C TRP A 276 3.73 -6.97 -12.98
N ARG A 277 4.49 -7.90 -12.41
CA ARG A 277 5.47 -8.75 -13.09
C ARG A 277 5.66 -10.10 -12.39
#